data_cf83353a8bed973054eee37ff7d4c89f
#
_entry.id   cf83353a8bed973054eee37ff7d4c89f
#
_cell.length_a   1.000
_cell.length_b   1.000
_cell.length_c   1.000
_cell.angle_alpha   90.00
_cell.angle_beta   90.00
_cell.angle_gamma   90.00
#
_symmetry.space_group_name_H-M   'P 1'
#
loop_
_entity.id
_entity.type
_entity.pdbx_description
1 polymer ?
#
loop_
_entity_poly.entity_id
_entity_poly.type
_entity_poly.pdbx_seq_one_letter_code
_entity_poly.pdbx_strand_id
1 'polypeptide(L)'
;VYYLRILILSMSFLNILNAENLSYMSSSYQIGTVFMRPLNTNKLLQGASILQGYEVNPKNDWAYSRYYFFIDYGNVLFNNDSTLQANMFTYGVGGDFMVAYAKNPINRWAFFFGLQLAANTWILNNKVKDLVVNTWDSLKDFNFHNTYFRAIGKFGVQFRTIVLYHKVDVEIGMKIFLTPERRSLFERSFLFFVSHSWHF
;
A
#
# COMPACT_ATOMS: atom_id res chain seq x y z
N VAL A 1 21.51 -7.03 -24.78
CA VAL A 1 20.30 -7.07 -23.89
C VAL A 1 20.52 -6.20 -22.65
N TYR A 2 21.67 -6.20 -21.98
CA TYR A 2 21.96 -5.39 -20.78
C TYR A 2 21.94 -3.88 -21.06
N TYR A 3 22.59 -3.42 -22.13
CA TYR A 3 22.62 -2.00 -22.51
C TYR A 3 21.26 -1.44 -22.91
N LEU A 4 20.40 -2.26 -23.52
CA LEU A 4 19.03 -1.85 -23.86
C LEU A 4 18.17 -1.60 -22.60
N ARG A 5 18.36 -2.42 -21.56
CA ARG A 5 17.67 -2.25 -20.27
C ARG A 5 18.12 -0.99 -19.53
N ILE A 6 19.43 -0.69 -19.56
CA ILE A 6 19.99 0.54 -18.98
C ILE A 6 19.49 1.76 -19.76
N LEU A 7 19.44 1.68 -21.10
CA LEU A 7 18.93 2.76 -21.95
C LEU A 7 17.43 3.04 -21.68
N ILE A 8 16.61 2.00 -21.55
CA ILE A 8 15.18 2.15 -21.22
C ILE A 8 15.00 2.77 -19.84
N LEU A 9 15.77 2.33 -18.84
CA LEU A 9 15.75 2.91 -17.50
C LEU A 9 16.21 4.39 -17.51
N SER A 10 17.28 4.72 -18.23
CA SER A 10 17.77 6.11 -18.33
C SER A 10 16.81 7.01 -19.08
N MET A 11 16.16 6.53 -20.15
CA MET A 11 15.14 7.30 -20.87
C MET A 11 13.88 7.51 -20.02
N SER A 12 13.50 6.55 -19.18
CA SER A 12 12.41 6.72 -18.22
C SER A 12 12.75 7.78 -17.17
N PHE A 13 14.00 7.81 -16.68
CA PHE A 13 14.47 8.81 -15.73
C PHE A 13 14.55 10.22 -16.33
N LEU A 14 15.01 10.35 -17.58
CA LEU A 14 15.06 11.63 -18.30
C LEU A 14 13.67 12.21 -18.58
N ASN A 15 12.68 11.37 -18.84
CA ASN A 15 11.28 11.83 -18.98
C ASN A 15 10.67 12.33 -17.67
N ILE A 16 11.11 11.80 -16.53
CA ILE A 16 10.69 12.26 -15.19
C ILE A 16 11.24 13.66 -14.91
N LEU A 17 12.44 13.99 -15.36
CA LEU A 17 13.09 15.29 -15.14
C LEU A 17 12.50 16.44 -15.99
N ASN A 18 11.91 16.13 -17.12
CA ASN A 18 11.35 17.10 -18.06
C ASN A 18 9.83 17.27 -18.01
N ALA A 19 9.15 16.52 -17.15
CA ALA A 19 7.70 16.60 -16.98
C ALA A 19 7.35 17.65 -15.93
N GLU A 20 6.21 18.32 -16.09
CA GLU A 20 5.61 19.12 -15.00
C GLU A 20 5.27 18.16 -13.85
N ASN A 21 6.16 18.10 -12.86
CA ASN A 21 5.97 17.29 -11.69
C ASN A 21 5.10 18.02 -10.68
N LEU A 22 4.01 17.38 -10.24
CA LEU A 22 3.13 17.89 -9.22
C LEU A 22 3.32 17.08 -7.96
N SER A 23 3.74 17.72 -6.88
CA SER A 23 3.87 17.07 -5.57
C SER A 23 2.47 16.76 -5.02
N TYR A 24 2.34 15.65 -4.32
CA TYR A 24 1.10 15.31 -3.64
C TYR A 24 1.34 14.55 -2.34
N MET A 25 0.39 14.67 -1.45
CA MET A 25 0.32 13.93 -0.20
C MET A 25 -1.05 13.28 -0.09
N SER A 26 -1.07 12.04 0.38
CA SER A 26 -2.31 11.28 0.54
C SER A 26 -2.39 10.66 1.92
N SER A 27 -3.58 10.62 2.46
CA SER A 27 -3.94 9.81 3.63
C SER A 27 -5.04 8.83 3.24
N SER A 28 -5.02 7.65 3.82
CA SER A 28 -6.06 6.65 3.58
C SER A 28 -6.43 5.88 4.84
N TYR A 29 -7.68 5.42 4.87
CA TYR A 29 -8.13 4.37 5.75
C TYR A 29 -8.15 3.06 4.98
N GLN A 30 -7.75 1.98 5.63
CA GLN A 30 -7.69 0.65 5.03
C GLN A 30 -8.29 -0.42 5.94
N ILE A 31 -8.95 -1.39 5.33
CA ILE A 31 -9.62 -2.49 6.00
C ILE A 31 -9.44 -3.79 5.22
N GLY A 32 -9.25 -4.89 5.92
CA GLY A 32 -9.12 -6.21 5.30
C GLY A 32 -9.11 -7.31 6.32
N THR A 33 -8.65 -8.48 5.91
CA THR A 33 -8.57 -9.64 6.78
C THR A 33 -7.14 -10.16 6.87
N VAL A 34 -6.81 -10.68 8.04
CA VAL A 34 -5.57 -11.37 8.31
C VAL A 34 -5.92 -12.78 8.77
N PHE A 35 -5.36 -13.76 8.09
CA PHE A 35 -5.42 -15.14 8.54
C PHE A 35 -4.28 -15.40 9.52
N MET A 36 -4.63 -15.83 10.71
CA MET A 36 -3.68 -16.22 11.75
C MET A 36 -3.48 -17.71 11.74
N ARG A 37 -2.33 -18.18 11.24
CA ARG A 37 -2.03 -19.62 11.06
C ARG A 37 -2.16 -20.43 12.33
N PRO A 38 -1.60 -20.02 13.49
CA PRO A 38 -1.66 -20.82 14.71
C PRO A 38 -3.07 -21.11 15.18
N LEU A 39 -3.95 -20.14 15.06
CA LEU A 39 -5.33 -20.26 15.54
C LEU A 39 -6.32 -20.67 14.44
N ASN A 40 -5.85 -20.82 13.19
CA ASN A 40 -6.68 -21.15 12.04
C ASN A 40 -7.91 -20.23 11.93
N THR A 41 -7.73 -18.93 12.19
CA THR A 41 -8.82 -17.94 12.23
C THR A 41 -8.52 -16.71 11.41
N ASN A 42 -9.57 -16.16 10.79
CA ASN A 42 -9.51 -14.85 10.16
C ASN A 42 -9.86 -13.76 11.19
N LYS A 43 -9.07 -12.69 11.18
CA LYS A 43 -9.29 -11.50 12.01
C LYS A 43 -9.36 -10.26 11.15
N LEU A 44 -10.10 -9.27 11.62
CA LEU A 44 -10.19 -7.98 10.98
C LEU A 44 -8.88 -7.22 11.17
N LEU A 45 -8.33 -6.72 10.08
CA LEU A 45 -7.25 -5.75 10.06
C LEU A 45 -7.85 -4.41 9.65
N GLN A 46 -7.60 -3.39 10.44
CA GLN A 46 -7.94 -2.01 10.13
C GLN A 46 -6.75 -1.10 10.35
N GLY A 47 -6.66 0.00 9.59
CA GLY A 47 -5.51 0.86 9.69
C GLY A 47 -5.59 2.12 8.85
N ALA A 48 -4.46 2.84 8.84
CA ALA A 48 -4.30 4.06 8.10
C ALA A 48 -3.00 4.01 7.29
N SER A 49 -2.94 4.83 6.25
CA SER A 49 -1.75 4.99 5.43
C SER A 49 -1.49 6.46 5.16
N ILE A 50 -0.22 6.82 5.10
CA ILE A 50 0.25 8.10 4.60
C ILE A 50 1.18 7.82 3.43
N LEU A 51 1.04 8.66 2.40
CA LEU A 51 1.82 8.55 1.17
C LEU A 51 2.23 9.95 0.73
N GLN A 52 3.47 10.08 0.27
CA GLN A 52 4.00 11.32 -0.30
C GLN A 52 4.76 11.00 -1.58
N GLY A 53 4.51 11.78 -2.63
CA GLY A 53 5.14 11.52 -3.91
C GLY A 53 4.96 12.61 -4.94
N TYR A 54 5.23 12.22 -6.18
CA TYR A 54 5.16 13.07 -7.36
C TYR A 54 4.26 12.44 -8.40
N GLU A 55 3.42 13.27 -9.00
CA GLU A 55 2.68 12.95 -10.20
C GLU A 55 3.45 13.47 -11.41
N VAL A 56 3.75 12.60 -12.34
CA VAL A 56 4.35 12.92 -13.63
C VAL A 56 3.21 13.04 -14.64
N ASN A 57 2.91 14.26 -15.04
CA ASN A 57 1.82 14.54 -15.95
C ASN A 57 2.35 14.57 -17.39
N PRO A 58 2.12 13.52 -18.20
CA PRO A 58 2.42 13.63 -19.61
C PRO A 58 1.53 14.70 -20.24
N LYS A 59 2.01 15.41 -21.27
CA LYS A 59 1.24 16.41 -22.02
C LYS A 59 -0.12 15.90 -22.51
N ASN A 60 -0.27 14.59 -22.56
CA ASN A 60 -1.51 13.90 -22.88
C ASN A 60 -2.25 13.54 -21.57
N ASP A 61 -3.19 14.35 -21.18
CA ASP A 61 -3.98 14.26 -19.93
C ASP A 61 -4.76 12.94 -19.70
N TRP A 62 -4.69 11.97 -20.64
CA TRP A 62 -5.41 10.70 -20.54
C TRP A 62 -4.69 9.63 -19.72
N ALA A 63 -3.36 9.73 -19.62
CA ALA A 63 -2.58 8.79 -18.84
C ALA A 63 -1.43 9.53 -18.13
N TYR A 64 -1.15 9.15 -16.91
CA TYR A 64 -0.08 9.72 -16.11
C TYR A 64 0.40 8.70 -15.09
N SER A 65 1.59 8.94 -14.53
CA SER A 65 2.19 8.07 -13.54
C SER A 65 2.39 8.80 -12.23
N ARG A 66 2.38 8.07 -11.13
CA ARG A 66 2.73 8.57 -9.80
C ARG A 66 3.83 7.69 -9.21
N TYR A 67 4.74 8.31 -8.48
CA TYR A 67 5.80 7.64 -7.73
C TYR A 67 5.79 8.18 -6.32
N TYR A 68 5.90 7.31 -5.32
CA TYR A 68 5.72 7.71 -3.94
C TYR A 68 6.45 6.83 -2.94
N PHE A 69 6.70 7.39 -1.77
CA PHE A 69 6.96 6.67 -0.54
C PHE A 69 5.66 6.51 0.24
N PHE A 70 5.54 5.44 0.99
CA PHE A 70 4.36 5.21 1.82
C PHE A 70 4.70 4.52 3.12
N ILE A 71 3.83 4.75 4.12
CA ILE A 71 3.81 4.05 5.40
C ILE A 71 2.37 3.66 5.67
N ASP A 72 2.12 2.37 5.81
CA ASP A 72 0.84 1.81 6.24
C ASP A 72 0.97 1.34 7.68
N TYR A 73 0.05 1.75 8.52
CA TYR A 73 -0.16 1.19 9.85
C TYR A 73 -1.42 0.34 9.86
N GLY A 74 -1.37 -0.84 10.46
CA GLY A 74 -2.50 -1.73 10.64
C GLY A 74 -2.57 -2.28 12.06
N ASN A 75 -3.77 -2.49 12.55
CA ASN A 75 -4.04 -3.09 13.85
C ASN A 75 -4.98 -4.29 13.69
N VAL A 76 -4.68 -5.37 14.41
CA VAL A 76 -5.47 -6.59 14.48
C VAL A 76 -5.80 -6.88 15.94
N LEU A 77 -7.09 -7.00 16.25
CA LEU A 77 -7.58 -7.41 17.56
C LEU A 77 -7.95 -8.90 17.52
N PHE A 78 -7.40 -9.69 18.46
CA PHE A 78 -7.61 -11.14 18.47
C PHE A 78 -8.83 -11.58 19.25
N ASN A 79 -9.24 -10.80 20.24
CA ASN A 79 -10.47 -10.98 21.01
C ASN A 79 -11.11 -9.61 21.24
N ASN A 80 -12.31 -9.58 21.80
CA ASN A 80 -12.93 -8.33 22.31
C ASN A 80 -12.10 -7.70 23.44
N ASP A 81 -11.03 -8.37 23.88
CA ASP A 81 -10.08 -7.86 24.84
C ASP A 81 -8.98 -7.08 24.09
N SER A 82 -8.91 -5.77 24.31
CA SER A 82 -7.92 -4.86 23.74
C SER A 82 -6.47 -5.21 24.13
N THR A 83 -6.28 -6.15 25.05
CA THR A 83 -4.95 -6.60 25.49
C THR A 83 -4.30 -7.60 24.53
N LEU A 84 -5.07 -8.21 23.60
CA LEU A 84 -4.58 -9.17 22.61
C LEU A 84 -4.59 -8.50 21.23
N GLN A 85 -3.53 -7.75 20.91
CA GLN A 85 -3.40 -7.03 19.64
C GLN A 85 -2.04 -7.23 18.98
N ALA A 86 -2.03 -7.18 17.66
CA ALA A 86 -0.82 -7.06 16.86
C ALA A 86 -0.90 -5.82 15.98
N ASN A 87 0.21 -5.10 15.93
CA ASN A 87 0.37 -3.94 15.07
C ASN A 87 1.25 -4.30 13.88
N MET A 88 0.95 -3.72 12.75
CA MET A 88 1.66 -3.92 11.51
C MET A 88 2.13 -2.58 10.96
N PHE A 89 3.37 -2.53 10.53
CA PHE A 89 3.91 -1.44 9.73
C PHE A 89 4.36 -1.99 8.38
N THR A 90 3.86 -1.39 7.30
CA THR A 90 4.33 -1.67 5.95
C THR A 90 4.82 -0.35 5.36
N TYR A 91 6.07 -0.30 4.93
CA TYR A 91 6.69 0.92 4.43
C TYR A 91 7.57 0.63 3.22
N GLY A 92 7.59 1.55 2.28
CA GLY A 92 8.32 1.34 1.04
C GLY A 92 8.08 2.38 -0.02
N VAL A 93 8.27 1.95 -1.26
CA VAL A 93 8.10 2.77 -2.46
C VAL A 93 7.05 2.16 -3.37
N GLY A 94 6.39 2.99 -4.14
CA GLY A 94 5.41 2.53 -5.11
C GLY A 94 5.32 3.41 -6.34
N GLY A 95 4.67 2.86 -7.35
CA GLY A 95 4.29 3.59 -8.54
C GLY A 95 2.92 3.16 -9.02
N ASP A 96 2.10 4.12 -9.41
CA ASP A 96 0.78 3.90 -9.99
C ASP A 96 0.76 4.44 -11.42
N PHE A 97 0.12 3.72 -12.32
CA PHE A 97 -0.24 4.19 -13.64
C PHE A 97 -1.73 4.49 -13.67
N MET A 98 -2.08 5.70 -14.11
CA MET A 98 -3.42 6.24 -14.11
C MET A 98 -3.92 6.36 -15.53
N VAL A 99 -5.16 5.93 -15.79
CA VAL A 99 -5.84 6.07 -17.09
C VAL A 99 -7.17 6.76 -16.89
N ALA A 100 -7.29 7.99 -17.38
CA ALA A 100 -8.52 8.75 -17.33
C ALA A 100 -9.52 8.19 -18.34
N TYR A 101 -10.74 7.91 -17.92
CA TYR A 101 -11.83 7.47 -18.79
C TYR A 101 -12.93 8.51 -18.94
N ALA A 102 -13.02 9.47 -18.05
CA ALA A 102 -13.94 10.60 -18.15
C ALA A 102 -13.27 11.86 -17.59
N LYS A 103 -13.38 12.96 -18.35
CA LYS A 103 -12.74 14.23 -18.02
C LYS A 103 -13.62 15.39 -18.45
N ASN A 104 -13.74 16.37 -17.56
CA ASN A 104 -14.20 17.72 -17.87
C ASN A 104 -13.25 18.74 -17.23
N PRO A 105 -13.38 20.07 -17.46
CA PRO A 105 -12.46 21.07 -16.95
C PRO A 105 -12.25 21.07 -15.43
N ILE A 106 -13.23 20.57 -14.66
CA ILE A 106 -13.21 20.60 -13.19
C ILE A 106 -12.94 19.22 -12.62
N ASN A 107 -13.52 18.17 -13.24
CA ASN A 107 -13.53 16.82 -12.67
C ASN A 107 -12.88 15.82 -13.62
N ARG A 108 -12.20 14.82 -13.04
CA ARG A 108 -11.60 13.71 -13.77
C ARG A 108 -11.83 12.41 -13.04
N TRP A 109 -12.23 11.39 -13.79
CA TRP A 109 -12.29 10.02 -13.33
C TRP A 109 -11.17 9.22 -13.99
N ALA A 110 -10.48 8.41 -13.23
CA ALA A 110 -9.42 7.55 -13.72
C ALA A 110 -9.44 6.18 -13.04
N PHE A 111 -9.04 5.16 -13.79
CA PHE A 111 -8.60 3.90 -13.22
C PHE A 111 -7.12 4.00 -12.87
N PHE A 112 -6.69 3.28 -11.85
CA PHE A 112 -5.28 3.17 -11.54
C PHE A 112 -4.86 1.72 -11.29
N PHE A 113 -3.62 1.44 -11.66
CA PHE A 113 -2.92 0.18 -11.43
C PHE A 113 -1.53 0.51 -10.91
N GLY A 114 -1.10 -0.14 -9.84
CA GLY A 114 0.18 0.16 -9.22
C GLY A 114 0.88 -1.06 -8.68
N LEU A 115 2.16 -0.86 -8.41
CA LEU A 115 3.03 -1.81 -7.73
C LEU A 115 3.74 -1.11 -6.59
N GLN A 116 3.78 -1.76 -5.42
CA GLN A 116 4.50 -1.30 -4.25
C GLN A 116 5.53 -2.35 -3.84
N LEU A 117 6.75 -1.91 -3.52
CA LEU A 117 7.81 -2.71 -2.95
C LEU A 117 8.04 -2.24 -1.52
N ALA A 118 7.89 -3.12 -0.56
CA ALA A 118 7.81 -2.76 0.83
C ALA A 118 8.56 -3.71 1.75
N ALA A 119 8.96 -3.19 2.90
CA ALA A 119 9.24 -3.95 4.09
C ALA A 119 7.97 -3.99 4.96
N ASN A 120 7.68 -5.12 5.55
CA ASN A 120 6.57 -5.31 6.46
C ASN A 120 7.06 -5.81 7.80
N THR A 121 6.67 -5.11 8.88
CA THR A 121 7.07 -5.43 10.25
C THR A 121 5.84 -5.63 11.11
N TRP A 122 5.77 -6.78 11.79
CA TRP A 122 4.76 -7.05 12.80
C TRP A 122 5.32 -6.81 14.20
N ILE A 123 4.57 -6.09 15.02
CA ILE A 123 4.86 -5.85 16.43
C ILE A 123 3.77 -6.52 17.26
N LEU A 124 4.15 -7.59 17.95
CA LEU A 124 3.26 -8.36 18.77
C LEU A 124 3.33 -7.88 20.21
N ASN A 125 2.17 -7.78 20.86
CA ASN A 125 2.07 -7.65 22.30
C ASN A 125 2.61 -8.92 22.99
N ASN A 126 3.20 -8.81 24.17
CA ASN A 126 3.74 -9.95 24.93
C ASN A 126 2.69 -11.04 25.18
N LYS A 127 1.45 -10.67 25.51
CA LYS A 127 0.35 -11.62 25.68
C LYS A 127 0.03 -12.43 24.41
N VAL A 128 0.15 -11.81 23.22
CA VAL A 128 -0.02 -12.52 21.94
C VAL A 128 1.16 -13.45 21.70
N LYS A 129 2.38 -13.04 22.03
CA LYS A 129 3.57 -13.91 21.96
C LYS A 129 3.40 -15.13 22.86
N ASP A 130 2.99 -14.94 24.10
CA ASP A 130 2.78 -16.00 25.06
C ASP A 130 1.68 -16.98 24.60
N LEU A 131 0.56 -16.43 24.08
CA LEU A 131 -0.52 -17.24 23.51
C LEU A 131 -0.03 -18.12 22.35
N VAL A 132 0.75 -17.54 21.46
CA VAL A 132 1.30 -18.24 20.30
C VAL A 132 2.30 -19.31 20.71
N VAL A 133 3.22 -19.00 21.62
CA VAL A 133 4.23 -19.93 22.12
C VAL A 133 3.58 -21.09 22.90
N ASN A 134 2.58 -20.79 23.73
CA ASN A 134 1.89 -21.82 24.53
C ASN A 134 0.97 -22.72 23.70
N THR A 135 0.46 -22.23 22.57
CA THR A 135 -0.43 -23.00 21.68
C THR A 135 0.35 -23.92 20.74
N TRP A 136 1.64 -23.67 20.56
CA TRP A 136 2.49 -24.38 19.59
C TRP A 136 3.85 -24.80 20.17
N ASP A 137 3.91 -25.95 20.74
CA ASP A 137 5.18 -26.58 21.16
C ASP A 137 6.18 -26.78 20.00
N SER A 138 5.67 -26.86 18.76
CA SER A 138 6.47 -26.98 17.54
C SER A 138 7.10 -25.67 17.07
N LEU A 139 6.78 -24.53 17.71
CA LEU A 139 7.35 -23.22 17.36
C LEU A 139 8.67 -22.89 18.06
N LYS A 140 9.23 -23.80 18.86
CA LYS A 140 10.56 -23.60 19.47
C LYS A 140 11.65 -23.31 18.45
N ASP A 141 11.46 -23.75 17.19
CA ASP A 141 12.39 -23.50 16.07
C ASP A 141 11.91 -22.43 15.09
N PHE A 142 10.80 -21.74 15.35
CA PHE A 142 10.25 -20.77 14.45
C PHE A 142 10.94 -19.42 14.64
N ASN A 143 11.87 -19.12 13.76
CA ASN A 143 12.51 -17.82 13.71
C ASN A 143 11.45 -16.78 13.26
N PHE A 144 10.88 -16.05 14.23
CA PHE A 144 9.96 -14.94 13.97
C PHE A 144 10.72 -13.83 13.26
N HIS A 145 10.70 -13.82 11.93
CA HIS A 145 11.16 -12.65 11.18
C HIS A 145 10.14 -11.55 11.37
N ASN A 146 10.45 -10.60 12.23
CA ASN A 146 9.58 -9.45 12.50
C ASN A 146 9.44 -8.55 11.26
N THR A 147 10.39 -8.61 10.32
CA THR A 147 10.41 -7.79 9.10
C THR A 147 10.71 -8.66 7.89
N TYR A 148 9.94 -8.49 6.83
CA TYR A 148 10.13 -9.21 5.56
C TYR A 148 9.67 -8.38 4.35
N PHE A 149 10.20 -8.73 3.18
CA PHE A 149 9.87 -8.06 1.92
C PHE A 149 8.46 -8.38 1.43
N ARG A 150 7.79 -7.36 0.87
CA ARG A 150 6.47 -7.47 0.26
C ARG A 150 6.43 -6.81 -1.11
N ALA A 151 5.89 -7.52 -2.09
CA ALA A 151 5.40 -6.94 -3.33
C ALA A 151 3.87 -6.87 -3.25
N ILE A 152 3.31 -5.69 -3.54
CA ILE A 152 1.88 -5.40 -3.38
C ILE A 152 1.38 -4.81 -4.69
N GLY A 153 0.37 -5.44 -5.29
CA GLY A 153 -0.40 -4.86 -6.39
C GLY A 153 -1.46 -3.91 -5.83
N LYS A 154 -1.67 -2.79 -6.48
CA LYS A 154 -2.68 -1.79 -6.11
C LYS A 154 -3.54 -1.46 -7.32
N PHE A 155 -4.85 -1.37 -7.17
CA PHE A 155 -5.74 -0.94 -8.25
C PHE A 155 -7.04 -0.36 -7.70
N GLY A 156 -7.72 0.44 -8.50
CA GLY A 156 -8.97 1.07 -8.12
C GLY A 156 -9.39 2.19 -9.05
N VAL A 157 -10.23 3.06 -8.50
CA VAL A 157 -10.82 4.23 -9.17
C VAL A 157 -10.44 5.49 -8.41
N GLN A 158 -10.10 6.53 -9.16
CA GLN A 158 -9.83 7.87 -8.64
C GLN A 158 -10.88 8.83 -9.18
N PHE A 159 -11.37 9.69 -8.31
CA PHE A 159 -12.10 10.89 -8.64
C PHE A 159 -11.27 12.11 -8.25
N ARG A 160 -10.93 12.97 -9.21
CA ARG A 160 -10.23 14.24 -9.02
C ARG A 160 -11.16 15.40 -9.25
N THR A 161 -11.11 16.39 -8.37
CA THR A 161 -11.79 17.67 -8.51
C THR A 161 -10.87 18.82 -8.13
N ILE A 162 -11.26 20.05 -8.45
CA ILE A 162 -10.54 21.27 -8.08
C ILE A 162 -11.32 21.95 -6.96
N VAL A 163 -10.70 22.11 -5.80
CA VAL A 163 -11.25 22.80 -4.63
C VAL A 163 -10.30 23.93 -4.24
N LEU A 164 -10.78 25.16 -4.23
CA LEU A 164 -9.97 26.35 -3.86
C LEU A 164 -8.62 26.41 -4.58
N TYR A 165 -8.62 26.17 -5.90
CA TYR A 165 -7.44 26.12 -6.78
C TYR A 165 -6.50 24.92 -6.58
N HIS A 166 -6.74 24.05 -5.61
CA HIS A 166 -5.97 22.82 -5.40
C HIS A 166 -6.66 21.62 -6.04
N LYS A 167 -5.85 20.73 -6.63
CA LYS A 167 -6.34 19.43 -7.08
C LYS A 167 -6.50 18.52 -5.86
N VAL A 168 -7.68 17.96 -5.71
CA VAL A 168 -8.04 17.05 -4.63
C VAL A 168 -8.51 15.74 -5.25
N ASP A 169 -7.96 14.64 -4.78
CA ASP A 169 -8.35 13.30 -5.22
C ASP A 169 -9.03 12.53 -4.09
N VAL A 170 -10.03 11.75 -4.48
CA VAL A 170 -10.57 10.67 -3.66
C VAL A 170 -10.36 9.37 -4.43
N GLU A 171 -9.78 8.36 -3.78
CA GLU A 171 -9.56 7.05 -4.37
C GLU A 171 -10.24 5.96 -3.56
N ILE A 172 -10.78 4.98 -4.26
CA ILE A 172 -11.28 3.74 -3.68
C ILE A 172 -10.57 2.61 -4.42
N GLY A 173 -9.97 1.71 -3.68
CA GLY A 173 -9.20 0.64 -4.30
C GLY A 173 -8.92 -0.54 -3.40
N MET A 174 -8.14 -1.44 -3.95
CA MET A 174 -7.70 -2.65 -3.29
C MET A 174 -6.18 -2.83 -3.45
N LYS A 175 -5.54 -3.33 -2.40
CA LYS A 175 -4.17 -3.82 -2.38
C LYS A 175 -4.20 -5.34 -2.33
N ILE A 176 -3.44 -6.00 -3.21
CA ILE A 176 -3.25 -7.46 -3.24
C ILE A 176 -1.79 -7.75 -2.90
N PHE A 177 -1.57 -8.65 -1.94
CA PHE A 177 -0.23 -9.05 -1.55
C PHE A 177 0.27 -10.18 -2.46
N LEU A 178 1.20 -9.86 -3.35
CA LEU A 178 1.71 -10.76 -4.40
C LEU A 178 2.74 -11.77 -3.86
N THR A 179 3.44 -11.40 -2.78
CA THR A 179 4.44 -12.28 -2.15
C THR A 179 3.82 -13.05 -0.99
N PRO A 180 3.95 -14.39 -0.95
CA PRO A 180 3.39 -15.20 0.12
C PRO A 180 4.11 -14.95 1.46
N GLU A 181 3.35 -14.92 2.54
CA GLU A 181 3.87 -14.84 3.93
C GLU A 181 4.20 -16.23 4.50
N ARG A 182 4.97 -17.05 3.77
CA ARG A 182 5.21 -18.46 4.11
C ARG A 182 5.82 -18.69 5.51
N ARG A 183 6.53 -17.68 6.04
CA ARG A 183 7.21 -17.74 7.35
C ARG A 183 6.63 -16.77 8.37
N SER A 184 5.50 -16.15 8.10
CA SER A 184 4.82 -15.26 9.02
C SER A 184 3.68 -15.99 9.74
N LEU A 185 3.40 -15.55 10.98
CA LEU A 185 2.21 -15.98 11.71
C LEU A 185 0.92 -15.47 11.06
N PHE A 186 1.04 -14.37 10.32
CA PHE A 186 -0.05 -13.62 9.73
C PHE A 186 0.04 -13.68 8.23
N GLU A 187 -1.05 -14.01 7.57
CA GLU A 187 -1.17 -14.02 6.12
C GLU A 187 -2.28 -13.07 5.71
N ARG A 188 -1.94 -12.15 4.79
CA ARG A 188 -2.89 -11.21 4.20
C ARG A 188 -3.01 -11.48 2.73
N SER A 189 -4.24 -11.52 2.23
CA SER A 189 -4.49 -11.66 0.79
C SER A 189 -4.77 -10.32 0.14
N PHE A 190 -5.59 -9.50 0.78
CA PHE A 190 -5.98 -8.20 0.24
C PHE A 190 -6.38 -7.21 1.34
N LEU A 191 -6.37 -5.92 0.99
CA LEU A 191 -6.90 -4.80 1.79
C LEU A 191 -7.70 -3.89 0.87
N PHE A 192 -8.87 -3.46 1.29
CA PHE A 192 -9.58 -2.33 0.70
C PHE A 192 -9.09 -1.03 1.32
N PHE A 193 -9.12 0.06 0.55
CA PHE A 193 -8.79 1.37 1.06
C PHE A 193 -9.65 2.46 0.42
N VAL A 194 -9.83 3.53 1.18
CA VAL A 194 -10.33 4.81 0.72
C VAL A 194 -9.28 5.85 1.05
N SER A 195 -8.85 6.63 0.08
CA SER A 195 -7.83 7.66 0.26
C SER A 195 -8.32 9.03 -0.19
N HIS A 196 -7.67 10.03 0.38
CA HIS A 196 -7.82 11.43 0.04
C HIS A 196 -6.44 12.04 -0.17
N SER A 197 -6.25 12.74 -1.29
CA SER A 197 -4.95 13.32 -1.66
C SER A 197 -5.07 14.81 -1.97
N TRP A 198 -4.03 15.55 -1.60
CA TRP A 198 -3.84 16.96 -1.93
C TRP A 198 -2.63 17.12 -2.83
N HIS A 199 -2.74 17.98 -3.85
CA HIS A 199 -1.67 18.32 -4.79
C HIS A 199 -1.23 19.76 -4.58
N PHE A 200 0.08 19.99 -4.62
CA PHE A 200 0.71 21.31 -4.41
C PHE A 200 1.99 21.47 -5.22
#